data_445bc6c4cfdd1dabb2d54e0ff4ab25ef
#
_entry.id   445bc6c4cfdd1dabb2d54e0ff4ab25ef
#
_cell.length_a   1.000
_cell.length_b   1.000
_cell.length_c   1.000
_cell.angle_alpha   90.00
_cell.angle_beta   90.00
_cell.angle_gamma   90.00
#
_symmetry.space_group_name_H-M   'P 1'
#
loop_
_entity.id
_entity.type
_entity.pdbx_description
1 polymer ?
#
loop_
_entity_poly.entity_id
_entity_poly.type
_entity_poly.pdbx_seq_one_letter_code
_entity_poly.pdbx_strand_id
1 'polypeptide(L)'
;MAIKRRQLLILGGLAIGGGLGGAAFSGILSRQPEANSPPDPQAPIANNPKPAQSTVAVKRSPNPAPKGLYAAARGDMRIVVISDLNSAYGSTDYIDQVKQAIAFLPDWEPDLVLCGGDMVAGQSNDLNDGEIAAMWQGFEKYIGAPIRKAKLPFGFTIGNHDGSGSVYNGKFSFERDRNAAKKYWNDPKHNPNLNFVDRAEFPFYYTFQQDDIFCLVWDASTATIPTEQLQWVEKSLASEVAQKAKLRMAIGHLPLYAVARGRETGGNYLNEADRLRSLLEKYNVHTYISGHHHAYYPAHKGKLELLHTGV
;
A
#
# COMPACT_ATOMS: atom_id res chain seq x y z
N MET A 1 -25.95 15.93 0.01
CA MET A 1 -24.96 16.95 -0.38
C MET A 1 -23.93 16.26 -1.26
N ALA A 2 -23.87 16.58 -2.56
CA ALA A 2 -23.00 15.85 -3.49
C ALA A 2 -21.55 16.27 -3.26
N ILE A 3 -20.70 15.32 -2.96
CA ILE A 3 -19.25 15.52 -2.86
C ILE A 3 -18.76 15.89 -4.26
N LYS A 4 -18.16 17.06 -4.41
CA LYS A 4 -17.50 17.44 -5.66
C LYS A 4 -16.30 16.50 -5.87
N ARG A 5 -16.47 15.55 -6.79
CA ARG A 5 -15.43 14.62 -7.25
C ARG A 5 -14.31 15.40 -7.93
N ARG A 6 -13.35 15.92 -7.20
CA ARG A 6 -12.11 16.47 -7.80
C ARG A 6 -11.13 16.80 -6.69
N GLN A 7 -10.05 16.08 -6.67
CA GLN A 7 -8.62 16.46 -6.51
C GLN A 7 -7.86 15.42 -5.72
N LEU A 8 -7.46 14.38 -6.45
CA LEU A 8 -6.35 13.54 -6.08
C LEU A 8 -5.09 14.17 -6.70
N LEU A 9 -4.15 14.54 -5.90
CA LEU A 9 -2.86 15.07 -6.35
C LEU A 9 -1.82 13.98 -6.25
N ILE A 10 -1.19 13.70 -7.36
CA ILE A 10 -0.18 12.66 -7.51
C ILE A 10 1.14 13.33 -7.89
N LEU A 11 2.17 13.05 -7.13
CA LEU A 11 3.54 13.35 -7.51
C LEU A 11 4.02 12.22 -8.43
N GLY A 12 3.93 12.44 -9.74
CA GLY A 12 4.56 11.57 -10.73
C GLY A 12 6.05 11.85 -10.79
N GLY A 13 6.87 10.87 -10.48
CA GLY A 13 8.31 10.90 -10.73
C GLY A 13 8.61 10.64 -12.20
N LEU A 14 9.62 11.33 -12.75
CA LEU A 14 10.16 11.06 -14.09
C LEU A 14 10.86 9.69 -14.09
N ALA A 15 10.35 8.77 -14.89
CA ALA A 15 11.03 7.52 -15.16
C ALA A 15 12.18 7.74 -16.12
N ILE A 16 13.41 7.44 -15.70
CA ILE A 16 14.54 7.20 -16.60
C ILE A 16 14.79 5.70 -16.58
N GLY A 17 14.61 5.10 -17.75
CA GLY A 17 14.68 3.66 -17.95
C GLY A 17 16.08 3.06 -17.70
N GLY A 18 16.09 1.85 -17.22
CA GLY A 18 17.30 1.04 -17.10
C GLY A 18 16.97 -0.44 -16.90
N GLY A 19 17.01 -1.21 -17.99
CA GLY A 19 17.63 -2.52 -18.09
C GLY A 19 16.96 -3.77 -17.54
N LEU A 20 16.31 -4.49 -18.43
CA LEU A 20 16.31 -5.95 -18.71
C LEU A 20 16.77 -6.91 -17.57
N GLY A 21 15.86 -7.77 -17.15
CA GLY A 21 16.14 -9.01 -16.45
C GLY A 21 14.90 -9.89 -16.34
N GLY A 22 14.47 -10.47 -17.48
CA GLY A 22 13.39 -11.46 -17.50
C GLY A 22 13.91 -12.83 -17.14
N ALA A 23 13.36 -13.46 -16.10
CA ALA A 23 13.44 -14.89 -15.88
C ALA A 23 12.04 -15.49 -16.06
N ALA A 24 11.89 -16.30 -17.10
CA ALA A 24 10.68 -17.08 -17.37
C ALA A 24 10.65 -18.29 -16.42
N PHE A 25 9.55 -18.49 -15.70
CA PHE A 25 9.24 -19.74 -15.03
C PHE A 25 7.98 -20.37 -15.62
N SER A 26 8.16 -21.53 -16.20
CA SER A 26 7.10 -22.41 -16.71
C SER A 26 6.41 -23.12 -15.56
N GLY A 27 5.07 -23.18 -15.60
CA GLY A 27 4.25 -23.81 -14.58
C GLY A 27 4.26 -25.33 -14.62
N ILE A 28 4.05 -25.94 -13.46
CA ILE A 28 3.61 -27.33 -13.29
C ILE A 28 2.42 -27.33 -12.35
N LEU A 29 1.29 -27.84 -12.85
CA LEU A 29 0.07 -28.12 -12.10
C LEU A 29 0.29 -29.33 -11.18
N SER A 30 -0.03 -29.23 -9.91
CA SER A 30 -0.22 -30.39 -9.06
C SER A 30 -1.31 -30.19 -8.01
N ARG A 31 -2.02 -31.30 -7.77
CA ARG A 31 -3.28 -31.53 -7.04
C ARG A 31 -3.20 -31.16 -5.55
N GLN A 32 -4.35 -30.73 -5.01
CA GLN A 32 -4.60 -30.50 -3.58
C GLN A 32 -4.67 -31.82 -2.78
N PRO A 33 -4.32 -31.81 -1.49
CA PRO A 33 -4.83 -32.71 -0.48
C PRO A 33 -5.80 -32.01 0.49
N GLU A 34 -6.70 -32.85 1.06
CA GLU A 34 -7.89 -32.51 1.84
C GLU A 34 -7.63 -31.86 3.20
N ALA A 35 -8.71 -31.20 3.68
CA ALA A 35 -8.78 -30.35 4.86
C ALA A 35 -8.70 -31.11 6.19
N ASN A 36 -8.05 -30.47 7.19
CA ASN A 36 -8.26 -30.69 8.60
C ASN A 36 -8.80 -29.41 9.25
N SER A 37 -9.80 -29.60 10.10
CA SER A 37 -10.63 -28.57 10.74
C SER A 37 -9.85 -27.61 11.64
N PRO A 38 -10.30 -26.33 11.79
CA PRO A 38 -9.63 -25.33 12.58
C PRO A 38 -10.05 -25.36 14.06
N PRO A 39 -9.20 -24.86 14.98
CA PRO A 39 -9.55 -24.64 16.37
C PRO A 39 -10.34 -23.33 16.54
N ASP A 40 -11.18 -23.34 17.58
CA ASP A 40 -12.13 -22.33 18.02
C ASP A 40 -11.47 -20.97 18.40
N PRO A 41 -11.92 -19.81 17.90
CA PRO A 41 -11.37 -18.51 18.26
C PRO A 41 -12.25 -17.77 19.26
N GLN A 42 -11.99 -17.86 20.55
CA GLN A 42 -12.46 -16.89 21.53
C GLN A 42 -11.29 -16.28 22.28
N ALA A 43 -10.77 -15.15 21.77
CA ALA A 43 -10.01 -14.21 22.56
C ALA A 43 -10.73 -12.86 22.57
N PRO A 44 -10.83 -12.18 23.73
CA PRO A 44 -11.62 -10.96 23.86
C PRO A 44 -10.97 -9.79 23.12
N ILE A 45 -11.79 -9.04 22.38
CA ILE A 45 -11.44 -7.79 21.72
C ILE A 45 -11.04 -6.79 22.79
N ALA A 46 -9.76 -6.42 22.82
CA ALA A 46 -9.29 -5.33 23.67
C ALA A 46 -9.90 -4.00 23.18
N ASN A 47 -10.73 -3.39 24.02
CA ASN A 47 -11.24 -2.04 23.80
C ASN A 47 -10.08 -1.04 23.88
N ASN A 48 -9.58 -0.63 22.73
CA ASN A 48 -8.68 0.52 22.65
C ASN A 48 -9.49 1.80 22.87
N PRO A 49 -9.10 2.69 23.79
CA PRO A 49 -9.77 3.95 23.98
C PRO A 49 -9.62 4.80 22.72
N LYS A 50 -10.73 5.34 22.24
CA LYS A 50 -10.80 6.28 21.11
C LYS A 50 -9.82 7.44 21.37
N PRO A 51 -8.86 7.73 20.48
CA PRO A 51 -7.99 8.90 20.65
C PRO A 51 -8.86 10.15 20.70
N ALA A 52 -8.62 10.99 21.69
CA ALA A 52 -9.30 12.29 21.81
C ALA A 52 -8.96 13.12 20.55
N GLN A 53 -9.95 13.43 19.74
CA GLN A 53 -9.81 14.36 18.62
C GLN A 53 -9.46 15.74 19.19
N SER A 54 -8.22 16.16 18.96
CA SER A 54 -7.80 17.53 19.26
C SER A 54 -8.49 18.47 18.27
N THR A 55 -9.46 19.22 18.74
CA THR A 55 -10.23 20.20 17.96
C THR A 55 -9.52 21.55 17.82
N VAL A 56 -8.21 21.57 17.80
CA VAL A 56 -7.50 22.80 17.43
C VAL A 56 -7.55 22.94 15.91
N ALA A 57 -8.40 23.83 15.43
CA ALA A 57 -8.48 24.18 14.02
C ALA A 57 -7.14 24.75 13.57
N VAL A 58 -6.28 23.92 12.98
CA VAL A 58 -5.05 24.38 12.35
C VAL A 58 -5.45 25.22 11.14
N LYS A 59 -5.05 26.50 11.13
CA LYS A 59 -5.28 27.39 10.00
C LYS A 59 -4.42 26.90 8.83
N ARG A 60 -5.01 26.15 7.92
CA ARG A 60 -4.32 25.58 6.76
C ARG A 60 -4.34 26.57 5.59
N SER A 61 -3.26 26.55 4.79
CA SER A 61 -3.23 27.32 3.53
C SER A 61 -4.30 26.82 2.56
N PRO A 62 -4.97 27.70 1.78
CA PRO A 62 -5.96 27.27 0.81
C PRO A 62 -5.36 26.40 -0.31
N ASN A 63 -4.13 26.69 -0.72
CA ASN A 63 -3.40 25.99 -1.78
C ASN A 63 -1.94 25.75 -1.37
N PRO A 64 -1.65 24.90 -0.36
CA PRO A 64 -0.29 24.65 0.06
C PRO A 64 0.45 23.85 -1.01
N ALA A 65 1.68 24.27 -1.32
CA ALA A 65 2.59 23.56 -2.22
C ALA A 65 4.05 24.00 -1.96
N PRO A 66 5.03 23.16 -2.27
CA PRO A 66 6.42 23.56 -2.32
C PRO A 66 6.63 24.72 -3.30
N LYS A 67 7.60 25.58 -3.01
CA LYS A 67 7.90 26.72 -3.86
C LYS A 67 8.22 26.31 -5.29
N GLY A 68 7.50 26.90 -6.25
CA GLY A 68 7.70 26.65 -7.68
C GLY A 68 6.93 25.42 -8.23
N LEU A 69 6.20 24.70 -7.39
CA LEU A 69 5.34 23.61 -7.83
C LEU A 69 3.87 24.04 -7.90
N TYR A 70 3.09 23.29 -8.66
CA TYR A 70 1.67 23.54 -8.82
C TYR A 70 0.91 23.38 -7.50
N ALA A 71 0.21 24.45 -7.11
CA ALA A 71 -0.63 24.47 -5.92
C ALA A 71 -2.05 24.03 -6.30
N ALA A 72 -2.37 22.77 -6.16
CA ALA A 72 -3.74 22.31 -6.33
C ALA A 72 -4.64 22.89 -5.26
N ALA A 73 -5.87 23.27 -5.64
CA ALA A 73 -6.86 23.70 -4.69
C ALA A 73 -7.16 22.57 -3.68
N ARG A 74 -7.18 22.91 -2.39
CA ARG A 74 -7.47 21.93 -1.34
C ARG A 74 -8.96 21.57 -1.36
N GLY A 75 -9.26 20.27 -1.33
CA GLY A 75 -10.59 19.73 -1.01
C GLY A 75 -10.77 19.54 0.51
N ASP A 76 -11.74 18.70 0.89
CA ASP A 76 -11.99 18.34 2.30
C ASP A 76 -10.77 17.59 2.89
N MET A 77 -10.15 16.71 2.09
CA MET A 77 -8.91 16.04 2.41
C MET A 77 -7.90 16.16 1.25
N ARG A 78 -6.63 16.17 1.62
CA ARG A 78 -5.51 16.03 0.68
C ARG A 78 -4.75 14.75 0.99
N ILE A 79 -4.69 13.86 0.02
CA ILE A 79 -3.95 12.61 0.08
C ILE A 79 -2.78 12.71 -0.89
N VAL A 80 -1.58 12.42 -0.41
CA VAL A 80 -0.40 12.22 -1.27
C VAL A 80 -0.17 10.73 -1.43
N VAL A 81 -0.02 10.28 -2.67
CA VAL A 81 0.26 8.87 -2.98
C VAL A 81 1.68 8.76 -3.54
N ILE A 82 2.46 7.85 -2.97
CA ILE A 82 3.81 7.48 -3.40
C ILE A 82 3.87 5.96 -3.59
N SER A 83 4.79 5.46 -4.39
CA SER A 83 4.98 4.01 -4.59
C SER A 83 6.32 3.72 -5.24
N ASP A 84 6.80 2.47 -5.10
CA ASP A 84 7.99 1.97 -5.80
C ASP A 84 9.22 2.85 -5.54
N LEU A 85 9.48 3.10 -4.26
CA LEU A 85 10.52 4.04 -3.80
C LEU A 85 11.93 3.44 -3.87
N ASN A 86 12.01 2.10 -3.93
CA ASN A 86 13.24 1.33 -3.87
C ASN A 86 14.19 1.60 -5.06
N SER A 87 15.47 1.35 -4.84
CA SER A 87 16.51 1.37 -5.87
C SER A 87 16.89 -0.06 -6.28
N ALA A 88 18.11 -0.30 -6.76
CA ALA A 88 18.59 -1.64 -7.10
C ALA A 88 18.58 -2.59 -5.89
N TYR A 89 18.48 -3.89 -6.14
CA TYR A 89 18.43 -4.94 -5.12
C TYR A 89 19.50 -4.75 -4.04
N GLY A 90 19.11 -4.81 -2.77
CA GLY A 90 19.98 -4.62 -1.62
C GLY A 90 20.37 -3.17 -1.31
N SER A 91 19.92 -2.20 -2.11
CA SER A 91 20.22 -0.79 -1.87
C SER A 91 19.62 -0.31 -0.55
N THR A 92 20.42 0.41 0.23
CA THR A 92 20.02 1.11 1.46
C THR A 92 19.81 2.60 1.24
N ASP A 93 19.97 3.06 0.00
CA ASP A 93 19.85 4.47 -0.39
C ASP A 93 18.78 4.63 -1.48
N TYR A 94 18.28 5.83 -1.61
CA TYR A 94 17.21 6.22 -2.53
C TYR A 94 17.72 7.27 -3.50
N ILE A 95 17.15 7.32 -4.70
CA ILE A 95 17.47 8.37 -5.65
C ILE A 95 17.07 9.74 -5.10
N ASP A 96 17.73 10.78 -5.57
CA ASP A 96 17.53 12.14 -5.04
C ASP A 96 16.10 12.64 -5.24
N GLN A 97 15.42 12.21 -6.30
CA GLN A 97 14.03 12.55 -6.58
C GLN A 97 13.10 12.02 -5.49
N VAL A 98 13.31 10.79 -5.00
CA VAL A 98 12.55 10.22 -3.89
C VAL A 98 12.82 11.02 -2.60
N LYS A 99 14.09 11.28 -2.27
CA LYS A 99 14.45 12.10 -1.10
C LYS A 99 13.82 13.49 -1.15
N GLN A 100 13.82 14.12 -2.32
CA GLN A 100 13.21 15.43 -2.54
C GLN A 100 11.69 15.38 -2.40
N ALA A 101 11.03 14.37 -2.96
CA ALA A 101 9.58 14.19 -2.83
C ALA A 101 9.17 14.05 -1.36
N ILE A 102 9.91 13.26 -0.56
CA ILE A 102 9.67 13.12 0.88
C ILE A 102 9.89 14.44 1.62
N ALA A 103 10.94 15.20 1.27
CA ALA A 103 11.21 16.51 1.87
C ALA A 103 10.09 17.53 1.59
N PHE A 104 9.39 17.41 0.47
CA PHE A 104 8.27 18.29 0.09
C PHE A 104 6.93 17.93 0.75
N LEU A 105 6.79 16.75 1.36
CA LEU A 105 5.51 16.33 1.94
C LEU A 105 4.92 17.36 2.93
N PRO A 106 5.69 17.95 3.87
CA PRO A 106 5.14 18.95 4.79
C PRO A 106 4.59 20.19 4.09
N ASP A 107 5.22 20.63 3.00
CA ASP A 107 4.79 21.84 2.26
C ASP A 107 3.48 21.60 1.48
N TRP A 108 3.15 20.34 1.16
CA TRP A 108 1.87 19.96 0.59
C TRP A 108 0.74 19.93 1.63
N GLU A 109 1.06 19.94 2.93
CA GLU A 109 0.12 19.81 4.06
C GLU A 109 -0.90 18.65 3.84
N PRO A 110 -0.46 17.41 3.56
CA PRO A 110 -1.40 16.31 3.37
C PRO A 110 -2.06 15.91 4.69
N ASP A 111 -3.27 15.39 4.60
CA ASP A 111 -3.98 14.77 5.72
C ASP A 111 -3.61 13.30 5.87
N LEU A 112 -3.13 12.69 4.78
CA LEU A 112 -2.75 11.29 4.71
C LEU A 112 -1.72 11.10 3.60
N VAL A 113 -0.69 10.31 3.88
CA VAL A 113 0.24 9.79 2.86
C VAL A 113 -0.07 8.31 2.66
N LEU A 114 -0.21 7.88 1.40
CA LEU A 114 -0.39 6.47 1.03
C LEU A 114 0.80 5.98 0.22
N CYS A 115 1.27 4.77 0.53
CA CYS A 115 2.34 4.12 -0.23
C CYS A 115 1.83 2.82 -0.88
N GLY A 116 2.00 2.73 -2.19
CA GLY A 116 1.62 1.57 -3.00
C GLY A 116 2.58 0.37 -2.91
N GLY A 117 3.53 0.37 -1.95
CA GLY A 117 4.51 -0.72 -1.77
C GLY A 117 5.86 -0.44 -2.41
N ASP A 118 6.74 -1.44 -2.34
CA ASP A 118 8.13 -1.40 -2.77
C ASP A 118 8.90 -0.24 -2.12
N MET A 119 8.87 -0.28 -0.78
CA MET A 119 9.56 0.68 0.09
C MET A 119 11.04 0.36 0.22
N VAL A 120 11.42 -0.91 0.16
CA VAL A 120 12.81 -1.41 0.24
C VAL A 120 13.15 -2.31 -0.95
N ALA A 121 14.42 -2.60 -1.16
CA ALA A 121 14.96 -3.24 -2.35
C ALA A 121 15.29 -4.73 -2.14
N GLY A 122 14.40 -5.48 -1.49
CA GLY A 122 14.54 -6.92 -1.25
C GLY A 122 14.15 -7.79 -2.45
N GLN A 123 13.64 -9.00 -2.18
CA GLN A 123 13.26 -10.01 -3.18
C GLN A 123 14.47 -10.59 -3.94
N SER A 124 15.59 -10.76 -3.25
CA SER A 124 16.76 -11.48 -3.77
C SER A 124 17.23 -12.55 -2.80
N ASN A 125 17.46 -13.75 -3.31
CA ASN A 125 17.98 -14.86 -2.50
C ASN A 125 19.45 -14.66 -2.08
N ASP A 126 20.17 -13.78 -2.75
CA ASP A 126 21.57 -13.44 -2.46
C ASP A 126 21.71 -12.52 -1.23
N LEU A 127 20.62 -11.87 -0.80
CA LEU A 127 20.62 -11.00 0.37
C LEU A 127 20.57 -11.81 1.67
N ASN A 128 21.39 -11.45 2.63
CA ASN A 128 21.33 -11.99 3.98
C ASN A 128 20.47 -11.12 4.91
N ASP A 129 20.18 -11.63 6.13
CA ASP A 129 19.29 -10.93 7.08
C ASP A 129 19.84 -9.56 7.52
N GLY A 130 21.18 -9.40 7.57
CA GLY A 130 21.82 -8.13 7.88
C GLY A 130 21.60 -7.09 6.79
N GLU A 131 21.72 -7.48 5.53
CA GLU A 131 21.47 -6.61 4.36
C GLU A 131 19.99 -6.22 4.29
N ILE A 132 19.07 -7.17 4.50
CA ILE A 132 17.62 -6.88 4.54
C ILE A 132 17.31 -5.90 5.69
N ALA A 133 17.88 -6.11 6.88
CA ALA A 133 17.70 -5.17 7.98
C ALA A 133 18.29 -3.79 7.69
N ALA A 134 19.41 -3.71 6.99
CA ALA A 134 20.03 -2.43 6.58
C ALA A 134 19.15 -1.66 5.58
N MET A 135 18.43 -2.34 4.68
CA MET A 135 17.47 -1.69 3.78
C MET A 135 16.35 -1.01 4.57
N TRP A 136 15.79 -1.67 5.60
CA TRP A 136 14.77 -1.06 6.47
C TRP A 136 15.32 0.11 7.30
N GLN A 137 16.61 0.07 7.69
CA GLN A 137 17.26 1.23 8.30
C GLN A 137 17.41 2.41 7.32
N GLY A 138 17.69 2.12 6.05
CA GLY A 138 17.68 3.11 4.98
C GLY A 138 16.30 3.74 4.81
N PHE A 139 15.25 2.93 4.73
CA PHE A 139 13.86 3.40 4.69
C PHE A 139 13.53 4.29 5.89
N GLU A 140 13.89 3.85 7.08
CA GLU A 140 13.71 4.63 8.29
C GLU A 140 14.37 6.01 8.19
N LYS A 141 15.63 6.03 7.78
CA LYS A 141 16.43 7.26 7.70
C LYS A 141 15.85 8.27 6.70
N TYR A 142 15.49 7.82 5.52
CA TYR A 142 15.16 8.72 4.41
C TYR A 142 13.66 8.96 4.24
N ILE A 143 12.80 8.07 4.75
CA ILE A 143 11.36 8.10 4.49
C ILE A 143 10.56 8.03 5.80
N GLY A 144 10.68 6.96 6.58
CA GLY A 144 9.86 6.71 7.75
C GLY A 144 10.00 7.78 8.83
N ALA A 145 11.23 8.09 9.24
CA ALA A 145 11.47 9.12 10.26
C ALA A 145 11.06 10.53 9.81
N PRO A 146 11.35 11.00 8.58
CA PRO A 146 10.84 12.27 8.07
C PRO A 146 9.30 12.38 8.10
N ILE A 147 8.58 11.36 7.65
CA ILE A 147 7.11 11.33 7.67
C ILE A 147 6.57 11.40 9.11
N ARG A 148 7.12 10.61 10.03
CA ARG A 148 6.72 10.64 11.44
C ARG A 148 7.08 11.97 12.12
N LYS A 149 8.25 12.55 11.82
CA LYS A 149 8.65 13.87 12.33
C LYS A 149 7.66 14.95 11.89
N ALA A 150 7.13 14.85 10.68
CA ALA A 150 6.07 15.72 10.17
C ALA A 150 4.67 15.37 10.74
N LYS A 151 4.56 14.33 11.58
CA LYS A 151 3.30 13.83 12.17
C LYS A 151 2.24 13.45 11.13
N LEU A 152 2.66 13.04 9.94
CA LEU A 152 1.78 12.64 8.86
C LEU A 152 1.32 11.18 9.06
N PRO A 153 0.01 10.88 8.99
CA PRO A 153 -0.47 9.50 8.92
C PRO A 153 0.05 8.84 7.64
N PHE A 154 0.54 7.59 7.77
CA PHE A 154 1.17 6.86 6.68
C PHE A 154 0.51 5.49 6.48
N GLY A 155 -0.41 5.38 5.52
CA GLY A 155 -0.98 4.12 5.07
C GLY A 155 -0.12 3.50 3.96
N PHE A 156 0.09 2.18 3.99
CA PHE A 156 0.96 1.52 3.01
C PHE A 156 0.52 0.09 2.76
N THR A 157 0.86 -0.45 1.60
CA THR A 157 0.83 -1.89 1.33
C THR A 157 2.26 -2.42 1.23
N ILE A 158 2.43 -3.72 1.48
CA ILE A 158 3.68 -4.42 1.22
C ILE A 158 3.78 -4.71 -0.28
N GLY A 159 4.91 -4.34 -0.89
CA GLY A 159 5.22 -4.69 -2.26
C GLY A 159 6.00 -6.00 -2.37
N ASN A 160 6.30 -6.43 -3.61
CA ASN A 160 7.03 -7.68 -3.80
C ASN A 160 8.49 -7.59 -3.33
N HIS A 161 9.09 -6.42 -3.38
CA HIS A 161 10.44 -6.19 -2.85
C HIS A 161 10.48 -6.03 -1.33
N ASP A 162 9.37 -5.63 -0.70
CA ASP A 162 9.26 -5.52 0.76
C ASP A 162 9.06 -6.87 1.44
N GLY A 163 8.34 -7.79 0.76
CA GLY A 163 7.98 -9.08 1.34
C GLY A 163 6.95 -9.83 0.50
N SER A 164 7.37 -10.34 -0.66
CA SER A 164 6.51 -11.07 -1.58
C SER A 164 5.69 -12.17 -0.91
N GLY A 165 4.40 -12.21 -1.22
CA GLY A 165 3.49 -13.29 -0.84
C GLY A 165 3.64 -14.56 -1.69
N SER A 166 4.64 -14.63 -2.57
CA SER A 166 4.90 -15.79 -3.40
C SER A 166 5.24 -17.03 -2.56
N VAL A 167 4.57 -18.14 -2.84
CA VAL A 167 4.72 -19.42 -2.11
C VAL A 167 5.28 -20.48 -3.05
N TYR A 168 6.30 -21.20 -2.58
CA TYR A 168 6.84 -22.38 -3.22
C TYR A 168 6.94 -23.53 -2.21
N ASN A 169 6.42 -24.70 -2.54
CA ASN A 169 6.37 -25.87 -1.65
C ASN A 169 5.79 -25.56 -0.24
N GLY A 170 4.73 -24.75 -0.18
CA GLY A 170 4.05 -24.41 1.07
C GLY A 170 4.76 -23.39 1.97
N LYS A 171 5.85 -22.77 1.49
CA LYS A 171 6.61 -21.75 2.23
C LYS A 171 6.72 -20.48 1.40
N PHE A 172 6.79 -19.33 2.05
CA PHE A 172 7.08 -18.08 1.36
C PHE A 172 8.48 -18.12 0.73
N SER A 173 8.56 -17.80 -0.56
CA SER A 173 9.84 -17.78 -1.30
C SER A 173 10.81 -16.74 -0.74
N PHE A 174 10.26 -15.64 -0.16
CA PHE A 174 11.02 -14.55 0.44
C PHE A 174 10.59 -14.34 1.90
N GLU A 175 10.61 -15.41 2.69
CA GLU A 175 10.18 -15.41 4.09
C GLU A 175 11.01 -14.45 4.96
N ARG A 176 12.31 -14.34 4.66
CA ARG A 176 13.21 -13.41 5.38
C ARG A 176 12.79 -11.95 5.21
N ASP A 177 12.45 -11.55 3.98
CA ASP A 177 11.94 -10.19 3.69
C ASP A 177 10.63 -9.93 4.44
N ARG A 178 9.69 -10.88 4.41
CA ARG A 178 8.42 -10.80 5.15
C ARG A 178 8.64 -10.66 6.66
N ASN A 179 9.55 -11.45 7.23
CA ASN A 179 9.89 -11.39 8.65
C ASN A 179 10.52 -10.04 9.02
N ALA A 180 11.39 -9.51 8.18
CA ALA A 180 12.00 -8.20 8.38
C ALA A 180 10.96 -7.07 8.30
N ALA A 181 10.05 -7.10 7.33
CA ALA A 181 8.93 -6.16 7.23
C ALA A 181 8.03 -6.22 8.48
N LYS A 182 7.66 -7.44 8.90
CA LYS A 182 6.87 -7.67 10.12
C LYS A 182 7.57 -7.13 11.36
N LYS A 183 8.87 -7.38 11.50
CA LYS A 183 9.69 -6.88 12.61
C LYS A 183 9.76 -5.35 12.62
N TYR A 184 10.02 -4.74 11.47
CA TYR A 184 10.11 -3.28 11.34
C TYR A 184 8.78 -2.60 11.72
N TRP A 185 7.69 -2.98 11.09
CA TRP A 185 6.41 -2.31 11.26
C TRP A 185 5.70 -2.60 12.60
N ASN A 186 6.04 -3.68 13.30
CA ASN A 186 5.53 -3.97 14.64
C ASN A 186 6.39 -3.39 15.77
N ASP A 187 7.52 -2.76 15.48
CA ASP A 187 8.25 -1.96 16.47
C ASP A 187 7.46 -0.67 16.75
N PRO A 188 7.08 -0.38 18.01
CA PRO A 188 6.35 0.85 18.36
C PRO A 188 7.03 2.14 17.92
N LYS A 189 8.36 2.13 17.72
CA LYS A 189 9.13 3.28 17.21
C LYS A 189 8.75 3.64 15.77
N HIS A 190 8.24 2.68 15.00
CA HIS A 190 7.89 2.83 13.60
C HIS A 190 6.38 2.98 13.39
N ASN A 191 5.65 3.41 14.42
CA ASN A 191 4.20 3.61 14.35
C ASN A 191 3.82 4.50 13.16
N PRO A 192 2.96 4.03 12.22
CA PRO A 192 2.53 4.79 11.05
C PRO A 192 1.49 5.87 11.35
N ASN A 193 1.11 6.06 12.60
CA ASN A 193 0.14 7.06 13.05
C ASN A 193 -1.25 6.93 12.40
N LEU A 194 -1.73 5.70 12.23
CA LEU A 194 -3.04 5.38 11.65
C LEU A 194 -4.10 5.07 12.72
N ASN A 195 -5.34 5.43 12.44
CA ASN A 195 -6.50 5.00 13.22
C ASN A 195 -6.95 3.61 12.74
N PHE A 196 -6.27 2.56 13.22
CA PHE A 196 -6.60 1.19 12.84
C PHE A 196 -8.02 0.80 13.24
N VAL A 197 -8.73 0.17 12.30
CA VAL A 197 -10.01 -0.50 12.54
C VAL A 197 -9.78 -1.99 12.78
N ASP A 198 -8.93 -2.62 11.98
CA ASP A 198 -8.49 -4.00 12.14
C ASP A 198 -7.00 -4.12 11.80
N ARG A 199 -6.26 -4.86 12.63
CA ARG A 199 -4.82 -5.14 12.46
C ARG A 199 -4.54 -6.62 12.33
N ALA A 200 -5.49 -7.42 11.82
CA ALA A 200 -5.43 -8.88 11.85
C ALA A 200 -4.07 -9.45 11.44
N GLU A 201 -3.52 -9.00 10.31
CA GLU A 201 -2.23 -9.46 9.78
C GLU A 201 -1.29 -8.29 9.40
N PHE A 202 -1.36 -7.22 10.17
CA PHE A 202 -0.45 -6.09 9.96
C PHE A 202 1.02 -6.53 10.00
N PRO A 203 1.86 -6.11 9.05
CA PRO A 203 1.67 -5.07 8.03
C PRO A 203 1.15 -5.55 6.67
N PHE A 204 0.78 -6.81 6.51
CA PHE A 204 0.44 -7.39 5.20
C PHE A 204 -0.98 -7.04 4.76
N TYR A 205 -1.97 -7.20 5.65
CA TYR A 205 -3.32 -6.71 5.38
C TYR A 205 -3.97 -6.21 6.68
N TYR A 206 -4.68 -5.10 6.55
CA TYR A 206 -5.29 -4.40 7.67
C TYR A 206 -6.28 -3.34 7.16
N THR A 207 -7.07 -2.78 8.07
CA THR A 207 -7.93 -1.63 7.76
C THR A 207 -7.71 -0.49 8.72
N PHE A 208 -7.90 0.73 8.23
CA PHE A 208 -7.84 1.93 9.04
C PHE A 208 -8.86 2.96 8.54
N GLN A 209 -9.18 3.92 9.37
CA GLN A 209 -10.05 5.04 9.03
C GLN A 209 -9.32 6.36 9.29
N GLN A 210 -9.29 7.20 8.26
CA GLN A 210 -8.79 8.57 8.39
C GLN A 210 -9.93 9.52 8.05
N ASP A 211 -10.41 10.26 9.07
CA ASP A 211 -11.64 11.07 8.99
C ASP A 211 -12.81 10.25 8.42
N ASP A 212 -13.40 10.67 7.31
CA ASP A 212 -14.54 9.99 6.66
C ASP A 212 -14.11 8.98 5.58
N ILE A 213 -12.82 8.61 5.51
CA ILE A 213 -12.28 7.66 4.55
C ILE A 213 -11.94 6.35 5.24
N PHE A 214 -12.56 5.26 4.79
CA PHE A 214 -12.17 3.90 5.17
C PHE A 214 -11.17 3.36 4.16
N CYS A 215 -10.05 2.88 4.64
CA CYS A 215 -8.99 2.27 3.83
C CYS A 215 -8.85 0.79 4.16
N LEU A 216 -8.93 -0.05 3.12
CA LEU A 216 -8.62 -1.46 3.16
C LEU A 216 -7.27 -1.66 2.48
N VAL A 217 -6.32 -2.22 3.19
CA VAL A 217 -5.03 -2.65 2.66
C VAL A 217 -5.02 -4.16 2.57
N TRP A 218 -4.70 -4.71 1.42
CA TRP A 218 -4.56 -6.14 1.23
C TRP A 218 -3.16 -6.54 0.74
N ASP A 219 -2.74 -7.76 1.04
CA ASP A 219 -1.47 -8.31 0.55
C ASP A 219 -1.60 -8.71 -0.92
N ALA A 220 -1.36 -7.76 -1.79
CA ALA A 220 -1.26 -7.94 -3.23
C ALA A 220 0.20 -7.83 -3.70
N SER A 221 1.14 -8.33 -2.90
CA SER A 221 2.57 -8.42 -3.24
C SER A 221 2.90 -9.58 -4.18
N THR A 222 1.88 -10.35 -4.58
CA THR A 222 1.90 -11.39 -5.62
C THR A 222 0.57 -11.42 -6.35
N ALA A 223 0.51 -12.09 -7.50
CA ALA A 223 -0.64 -12.07 -8.37
C ALA A 223 -1.90 -12.76 -7.80
N THR A 224 -1.77 -13.60 -6.80
CA THR A 224 -2.90 -14.35 -6.22
C THR A 224 -3.15 -13.90 -4.78
N ILE A 225 -4.37 -13.46 -4.50
CA ILE A 225 -4.83 -13.17 -3.15
C ILE A 225 -5.46 -14.44 -2.58
N PRO A 226 -4.99 -14.97 -1.42
CA PRO A 226 -5.54 -16.17 -0.81
C PRO A 226 -7.03 -16.05 -0.45
N THR A 227 -7.75 -17.16 -0.48
CA THR A 227 -9.19 -17.21 -0.20
C THR A 227 -9.51 -16.69 1.20
N GLU A 228 -8.70 -17.02 2.20
CA GLU A 228 -8.86 -16.57 3.58
C GLU A 228 -8.78 -15.03 3.67
N GLN A 229 -7.86 -14.46 2.92
CA GLN A 229 -7.74 -12.99 2.85
C GLN A 229 -8.95 -12.37 2.15
N LEU A 230 -9.49 -12.99 1.07
CA LEU A 230 -10.69 -12.49 0.40
C LEU A 230 -11.93 -12.56 1.31
N GLN A 231 -12.06 -13.58 2.16
CA GLN A 231 -13.12 -13.67 3.17
C GLN A 231 -12.99 -12.54 4.21
N TRP A 232 -11.76 -12.25 4.65
CA TRP A 232 -11.50 -11.13 5.53
C TRP A 232 -11.81 -9.78 4.86
N VAL A 233 -11.47 -9.61 3.57
CA VAL A 233 -11.82 -8.42 2.77
C VAL A 233 -13.33 -8.21 2.74
N GLU A 234 -14.10 -9.26 2.42
CA GLU A 234 -15.57 -9.17 2.41
C GLU A 234 -16.14 -8.76 3.76
N LYS A 235 -15.69 -9.39 4.85
CA LYS A 235 -16.09 -9.05 6.21
C LYS A 235 -15.75 -7.61 6.56
N SER A 236 -14.54 -7.16 6.24
CA SER A 236 -14.07 -5.81 6.54
C SER A 236 -14.86 -4.75 5.78
N LEU A 237 -15.10 -4.94 4.49
CA LEU A 237 -15.88 -4.03 3.66
C LEU A 237 -17.37 -4.03 4.01
N ALA A 238 -17.94 -5.15 4.47
CA ALA A 238 -19.33 -5.23 4.95
C ALA A 238 -19.53 -4.59 6.33
N SER A 239 -18.46 -4.24 7.04
CA SER A 239 -18.56 -3.69 8.40
C SER A 239 -19.29 -2.35 8.43
N GLU A 240 -19.93 -2.06 9.55
CA GLU A 240 -20.66 -0.79 9.77
C GLU A 240 -19.72 0.42 9.60
N VAL A 241 -18.48 0.30 10.08
CA VAL A 241 -17.47 1.37 9.95
C VAL A 241 -17.17 1.66 8.48
N ALA A 242 -16.94 0.61 7.67
CA ALA A 242 -16.70 0.76 6.26
C ALA A 242 -17.91 1.36 5.52
N GLN A 243 -19.12 0.88 5.83
CA GLN A 243 -20.33 1.30 5.12
C GLN A 243 -20.80 2.71 5.51
N LYS A 244 -20.48 3.19 6.71
CA LYS A 244 -20.75 4.58 7.15
C LYS A 244 -19.72 5.58 6.61
N ALA A 245 -18.55 5.14 6.18
CA ALA A 245 -17.53 6.03 5.63
C ALA A 245 -18.03 6.68 4.31
N LYS A 246 -17.69 7.95 4.10
CA LYS A 246 -18.03 8.66 2.85
C LYS A 246 -17.27 8.08 1.65
N LEU A 247 -16.01 7.71 1.85
CA LEU A 247 -15.19 7.07 0.83
C LEU A 247 -14.62 5.75 1.36
N ARG A 248 -14.51 4.77 0.49
CA ARG A 248 -13.81 3.50 0.69
C ARG A 248 -12.73 3.38 -0.35
N MET A 249 -11.50 3.18 0.09
CA MET A 249 -10.34 3.00 -0.77
C MET A 249 -9.74 1.62 -0.49
N ALA A 250 -9.32 0.93 -1.52
CA ALA A 250 -8.51 -0.27 -1.41
C ALA A 250 -7.10 0.00 -1.92
N ILE A 251 -6.10 -0.60 -1.27
CA ILE A 251 -4.68 -0.39 -1.57
C ILE A 251 -4.01 -1.75 -1.63
N GLY A 252 -3.32 -2.01 -2.74
CA GLY A 252 -2.49 -3.20 -2.93
C GLY A 252 -1.35 -2.88 -3.88
N HIS A 253 -0.28 -3.69 -3.88
CA HIS A 253 0.88 -3.38 -4.68
C HIS A 253 0.67 -3.69 -6.17
N LEU A 254 0.31 -4.93 -6.52
CA LEU A 254 0.02 -5.28 -7.91
C LEU A 254 -1.29 -4.63 -8.39
N PRO A 255 -1.33 -4.12 -9.61
CA PRO A 255 -2.54 -3.58 -10.20
C PRO A 255 -3.54 -4.69 -10.55
N LEU A 256 -4.82 -4.34 -10.66
CA LEU A 256 -5.84 -5.25 -11.18
C LEU A 256 -5.62 -5.59 -12.66
N TYR A 257 -5.13 -4.64 -13.44
CA TYR A 257 -4.93 -4.77 -14.88
C TYR A 257 -3.56 -4.24 -15.28
N ALA A 258 -2.98 -4.79 -16.33
CA ALA A 258 -1.74 -4.26 -16.88
C ALA A 258 -1.94 -2.83 -17.42
N VAL A 259 -1.06 -1.91 -17.04
CA VAL A 259 -1.12 -0.49 -17.42
C VAL A 259 0.17 -0.01 -18.10
N ALA A 260 1.23 -0.81 -18.07
CA ALA A 260 2.51 -0.46 -18.70
C ALA A 260 2.89 -1.50 -19.75
N ARG A 261 3.46 -1.04 -20.87
CA ARG A 261 3.94 -1.90 -21.95
C ARG A 261 5.00 -2.87 -21.44
N GLY A 262 4.88 -4.14 -21.81
CA GLY A 262 5.78 -5.22 -21.37
C GLY A 262 5.43 -5.80 -20.01
N ARG A 263 4.36 -5.33 -19.37
CA ARG A 263 3.84 -5.86 -18.10
C ARG A 263 2.54 -6.66 -18.27
N GLU A 264 2.20 -7.04 -19.49
CA GLU A 264 0.96 -7.79 -19.83
C GLU A 264 1.06 -9.28 -19.50
N THR A 265 2.21 -9.78 -19.07
CA THR A 265 2.42 -11.19 -18.72
C THR A 265 1.92 -11.49 -17.30
N GLY A 266 1.46 -12.73 -17.07
CA GLY A 266 1.02 -13.19 -15.75
C GLY A 266 2.08 -12.98 -14.67
N GLY A 267 1.66 -12.66 -13.46
CA GLY A 267 2.54 -12.32 -12.34
C GLY A 267 2.78 -10.83 -12.16
N ASN A 268 2.53 -9.99 -13.18
CA ASN A 268 2.66 -8.54 -13.08
C ASN A 268 1.36 -7.82 -12.67
N TYR A 269 0.23 -8.50 -12.68
CA TYR A 269 -1.07 -7.98 -12.26
C TYR A 269 -1.86 -9.08 -11.54
N LEU A 270 -2.93 -8.71 -10.86
CA LEU A 270 -3.71 -9.64 -10.06
C LEU A 270 -4.49 -10.63 -10.94
N ASN A 271 -4.39 -11.90 -10.59
CA ASN A 271 -5.25 -12.94 -11.18
C ASN A 271 -6.71 -12.65 -10.85
N GLU A 272 -7.63 -13.13 -11.70
CA GLU A 272 -9.07 -12.94 -11.52
C GLU A 272 -9.50 -11.47 -11.36
N ALA A 273 -8.83 -10.55 -12.05
CA ALA A 273 -9.00 -9.09 -11.90
C ALA A 273 -10.46 -8.62 -11.94
N ASP A 274 -11.28 -9.15 -12.87
CA ASP A 274 -12.70 -8.79 -12.96
C ASP A 274 -13.54 -9.29 -11.77
N ARG A 275 -13.18 -10.45 -11.18
CA ARG A 275 -13.81 -10.95 -9.94
C ARG A 275 -13.44 -10.04 -8.76
N LEU A 276 -12.16 -9.71 -8.63
CA LEU A 276 -11.68 -8.81 -7.57
C LEU A 276 -12.30 -7.42 -7.70
N ARG A 277 -12.36 -6.87 -8.92
CA ARG A 277 -13.06 -5.62 -9.18
C ARG A 277 -14.54 -5.69 -8.77
N SER A 278 -15.23 -6.74 -9.16
CA SER A 278 -16.65 -6.95 -8.82
C SER A 278 -16.86 -7.05 -7.30
N LEU A 279 -15.94 -7.68 -6.59
CA LEU A 279 -15.94 -7.73 -5.13
C LEU A 279 -15.83 -6.32 -4.53
N LEU A 280 -14.88 -5.51 -4.97
CA LEU A 280 -14.71 -4.14 -4.51
C LEU A 280 -15.94 -3.27 -4.82
N GLU A 281 -16.50 -3.40 -6.03
CA GLU A 281 -17.71 -2.67 -6.46
C GLU A 281 -18.97 -3.07 -5.67
N LYS A 282 -19.11 -4.35 -5.30
CA LYS A 282 -20.21 -4.87 -4.44
C LYS A 282 -20.32 -4.08 -3.14
N TYR A 283 -19.19 -3.70 -2.56
CA TYR A 283 -19.11 -2.95 -1.31
C TYR A 283 -18.90 -1.45 -1.50
N ASN A 284 -19.11 -0.94 -2.72
CA ASN A 284 -18.96 0.47 -3.07
C ASN A 284 -17.56 1.02 -2.73
N VAL A 285 -16.51 0.25 -2.99
CA VAL A 285 -15.15 0.80 -2.99
C VAL A 285 -15.04 1.77 -4.17
N HIS A 286 -14.53 2.97 -3.90
CA HIS A 286 -14.47 4.05 -4.88
C HIS A 286 -13.18 4.00 -5.70
N THR A 287 -12.06 3.66 -5.04
CA THR A 287 -10.73 3.73 -5.66
C THR A 287 -9.89 2.53 -5.26
N TYR A 288 -9.20 1.94 -6.22
CA TYR A 288 -8.09 1.02 -5.99
C TYR A 288 -6.76 1.70 -6.34
N ILE A 289 -5.84 1.72 -5.37
CA ILE A 289 -4.49 2.31 -5.52
C ILE A 289 -3.49 1.17 -5.64
N SER A 290 -2.57 1.27 -6.60
CA SER A 290 -1.53 0.27 -6.84
C SER A 290 -0.22 0.87 -7.34
N GLY A 291 0.87 0.09 -7.28
CA GLY A 291 2.20 0.37 -7.75
C GLY A 291 2.70 -0.64 -8.79
N HIS A 292 3.95 -1.11 -8.66
CA HIS A 292 4.57 -2.23 -9.37
C HIS A 292 4.97 -1.98 -10.83
N HIS A 293 4.20 -1.28 -11.61
CA HIS A 293 4.51 -1.07 -13.04
C HIS A 293 5.38 0.16 -13.30
N HIS A 294 5.76 0.92 -12.27
CA HIS A 294 6.54 2.15 -12.40
C HIS A 294 5.94 3.10 -13.44
N ALA A 295 4.63 3.31 -13.36
CA ALA A 295 3.89 4.16 -14.28
C ALA A 295 2.79 4.93 -13.56
N TYR A 296 2.58 6.18 -13.92
CA TYR A 296 1.42 6.93 -13.50
C TYR A 296 0.28 6.72 -14.49
N TYR A 297 -0.79 6.09 -14.05
CA TYR A 297 -1.94 5.81 -14.91
C TYR A 297 -3.26 5.87 -14.12
N PRO A 298 -3.94 7.03 -14.13
CA PRO A 298 -5.30 7.13 -13.62
C PRO A 298 -6.29 6.59 -14.67
N ALA A 299 -7.17 5.71 -14.23
CA ALA A 299 -8.19 5.09 -15.09
C ALA A 299 -9.46 4.80 -14.31
N HIS A 300 -10.48 4.31 -14.98
CA HIS A 300 -11.62 3.66 -14.35
C HIS A 300 -12.02 2.41 -15.12
N LYS A 301 -12.57 1.42 -14.44
CA LYS A 301 -13.20 0.26 -15.05
C LYS A 301 -14.44 -0.11 -14.24
N GLY A 302 -15.57 -0.20 -14.92
CA GLY A 302 -16.86 -0.32 -14.24
C GLY A 302 -17.15 0.91 -13.39
N LYS A 303 -17.37 0.71 -12.08
CA LYS A 303 -17.60 1.79 -11.12
C LYS A 303 -16.34 2.16 -10.32
N LEU A 304 -15.26 1.39 -10.48
CA LEU A 304 -14.03 1.53 -9.71
C LEU A 304 -13.06 2.49 -10.40
N GLU A 305 -12.65 3.53 -9.69
CA GLU A 305 -11.51 4.36 -10.08
C GLU A 305 -10.22 3.58 -9.81
N LEU A 306 -9.30 3.60 -10.76
CA LEU A 306 -8.00 2.96 -10.67
C LEU A 306 -6.92 4.03 -10.64
N LEU A 307 -6.10 4.01 -9.61
CA LEU A 307 -4.96 4.89 -9.52
C LEU A 307 -3.70 4.05 -9.46
N HIS A 308 -2.98 4.04 -10.54
CA HIS A 308 -1.69 3.39 -10.63
C HIS A 308 -0.59 4.41 -10.49
N THR A 309 0.41 4.14 -9.63
CA THR A 309 1.53 5.04 -9.35
C THR A 309 2.84 4.25 -9.31
N GLY A 310 3.96 4.97 -9.45
CA GLY A 310 5.30 4.40 -9.35
C GLY A 310 6.34 5.43 -9.76
N VAL A 311 7.57 5.27 -9.33
CA VAL A 311 8.71 6.14 -9.65
C VAL A 311 9.46 5.61 -10.86
#